data_69c9bf9b36641640b5ff7a6f32b36156
#
_entry.id   69c9bf9b36641640b5ff7a6f32b36156
#
_cell.length_a   1.000
_cell.length_b   1.000
_cell.length_c   1.000
_cell.angle_alpha   90.00
_cell.angle_beta   90.00
_cell.angle_gamma   90.00
#
_symmetry.space_group_name_H-M   'P 1'
#
loop_
_entity.id
_entity.type
_entity.pdbx_description
1 polymer ?
#
loop_
_entity_poly.entity_id
_entity_poly.type
_entity_poly.pdbx_seq_one_letter_code
_entity_poly.pdbx_strand_id
1 'polypeptide(L)'
;MHVIDLQASVQNILGKKASKILLAFDEVTIECQPEHYLDIMTTLRDHEDLHFESLVDLCGVDYSTYKNEKWQGERFAAVSQLVSVKHNQRVRVRVWAQDDDLPLVPSVVNIYNSADWYEREAFDMYGIIFNEHPDLRRILTDYGFVGHPFRKDFPVSGYVEMRYDETEKRVIYQPVTIEPREITPRVVREENYGG
;
A
#
# COMPACT_ATOMS: atom_id res chain seq x y z
N MET A 1 3.02 27.25 1.43
CA MET A 1 1.67 27.24 0.80
C MET A 1 0.74 26.56 1.78
N HIS A 2 -0.48 27.08 2.00
CA HIS A 2 -1.44 26.41 2.88
C HIS A 2 -1.93 25.11 2.23
N VAL A 3 -2.34 24.09 2.99
CA VAL A 3 -2.77 22.79 2.45
C VAL A 3 -3.97 22.92 1.49
N ILE A 4 -4.84 23.89 1.73
CA ILE A 4 -5.98 24.21 0.84
C ILE A 4 -5.48 24.72 -0.53
N ASP A 5 -4.44 25.55 -0.55
CA ASP A 5 -3.85 26.05 -1.79
C ASP A 5 -3.16 24.90 -2.56
N LEU A 6 -2.54 23.98 -1.83
CA LEU A 6 -1.97 22.76 -2.43
C LEU A 6 -3.06 21.90 -3.10
N GLN A 7 -4.19 21.67 -2.41
CA GLN A 7 -5.31 20.92 -3.00
C GLN A 7 -5.79 21.57 -4.30
N ALA A 8 -5.97 22.90 -4.30
CA ALA A 8 -6.41 23.64 -5.49
C ALA A 8 -5.36 23.54 -6.64
N SER A 9 -4.08 23.68 -6.33
CA SER A 9 -3.00 23.54 -7.32
C SER A 9 -2.96 22.14 -7.92
N VAL A 10 -3.02 21.09 -7.09
CA VAL A 10 -3.08 19.70 -7.53
C VAL A 10 -4.31 19.46 -8.41
N GLN A 11 -5.49 19.97 -8.01
CA GLN A 11 -6.73 19.84 -8.79
C GLN A 11 -6.61 20.51 -10.17
N ASN A 12 -6.01 21.68 -10.23
CA ASN A 12 -5.84 22.42 -11.49
C ASN A 12 -4.84 21.72 -12.43
N ILE A 13 -3.73 21.21 -11.89
CA ILE A 13 -2.65 20.61 -12.67
C ILE A 13 -3.01 19.20 -13.15
N LEU A 14 -3.55 18.36 -12.27
CA LEU A 14 -3.91 16.99 -12.63
C LEU A 14 -5.25 16.87 -13.36
N GLY A 15 -6.17 17.77 -13.09
CA GLY A 15 -7.47 17.81 -13.74
C GLY A 15 -8.23 16.50 -13.63
N LYS A 16 -8.60 15.90 -14.78
CA LYS A 16 -9.39 14.67 -14.85
C LYS A 16 -8.57 13.38 -14.67
N LYS A 17 -7.24 13.46 -14.58
CA LYS A 17 -6.38 12.27 -14.40
C LYS A 17 -6.53 11.69 -12.98
N ALA A 18 -6.75 12.54 -11.98
CA ALA A 18 -7.12 12.13 -10.64
C ALA A 18 -8.61 11.79 -10.59
N SER A 19 -8.93 10.58 -10.13
CA SER A 19 -10.33 10.15 -9.94
C SER A 19 -10.97 10.94 -8.80
N LYS A 20 -10.19 11.26 -7.77
CA LYS A 20 -10.63 12.03 -6.61
C LYS A 20 -9.45 12.71 -5.92
N ILE A 21 -9.68 13.91 -5.40
CA ILE A 21 -8.70 14.62 -4.56
C ILE A 21 -9.39 15.00 -3.25
N LEU A 22 -8.88 14.47 -2.16
CA LEU A 22 -9.43 14.61 -0.82
C LEU A 22 -8.50 15.46 0.04
N LEU A 23 -9.07 16.32 0.86
CA LEU A 23 -8.38 16.96 1.96
C LEU A 23 -8.98 16.46 3.27
N ALA A 24 -8.17 15.77 4.07
CA ALA A 24 -8.58 15.29 5.38
C ALA A 24 -7.36 15.28 6.31
N PHE A 25 -7.54 15.67 7.57
CA PHE A 25 -6.47 15.72 8.57
C PHE A 25 -5.23 16.51 8.12
N ASP A 26 -5.47 17.65 7.45
CA ASP A 26 -4.42 18.51 6.87
C ASP A 26 -3.52 17.82 5.85
N GLU A 27 -4.00 16.75 5.20
CA GLU A 27 -3.27 16.00 4.19
C GLU A 27 -4.09 15.87 2.91
N VAL A 28 -3.43 16.14 1.77
CA VAL A 28 -4.03 15.98 0.43
C VAL A 28 -3.80 14.52 -0.01
N THR A 29 -4.90 13.83 -0.32
CA THR A 29 -4.87 12.48 -0.90
C THR A 29 -5.42 12.51 -2.31
N ILE A 30 -4.64 12.01 -3.27
CA ILE A 30 -4.99 11.86 -4.68
C ILE A 30 -5.32 10.40 -4.93
N GLU A 31 -6.53 10.12 -5.40
CA GLU A 31 -6.93 8.78 -5.82
C GLU A 31 -6.89 8.70 -7.35
N CYS A 32 -6.35 7.62 -7.88
CA CYS A 32 -6.25 7.41 -9.32
C CYS A 32 -6.41 5.94 -9.70
N GLN A 33 -6.70 5.72 -10.99
CA GLN A 33 -6.68 4.41 -11.62
C GLN A 33 -5.28 4.11 -12.18
N PRO A 34 -4.91 2.83 -12.37
CA PRO A 34 -3.60 2.43 -12.84
C PRO A 34 -3.16 3.11 -14.14
N GLU A 35 -4.10 3.36 -15.07
CA GLU A 35 -3.82 3.96 -16.38
C GLU A 35 -3.24 5.37 -16.28
N HIS A 36 -3.57 6.10 -15.22
CA HIS A 36 -3.12 7.48 -15.00
C HIS A 36 -1.99 7.60 -13.98
N TYR A 37 -1.64 6.51 -13.30
CA TYR A 37 -0.74 6.54 -12.16
C TYR A 37 0.66 7.06 -12.51
N LEU A 38 1.29 6.52 -13.57
CA LEU A 38 2.63 6.97 -14.00
C LEU A 38 2.66 8.44 -14.41
N ASP A 39 1.63 8.88 -15.13
CA ASP A 39 1.53 10.26 -15.59
C ASP A 39 1.31 11.22 -14.39
N ILE A 40 0.48 10.85 -13.43
CA ILE A 40 0.30 11.61 -12.17
C ILE A 40 1.62 11.70 -11.40
N MET A 41 2.31 10.57 -11.19
CA MET A 41 3.56 10.53 -10.43
C MET A 41 4.67 11.36 -11.10
N THR A 42 4.77 11.29 -12.43
CA THR A 42 5.70 12.11 -13.22
C THR A 42 5.34 13.59 -13.12
N THR A 43 4.06 13.94 -13.26
CA THR A 43 3.60 15.33 -13.13
C THR A 43 3.86 15.88 -11.72
N LEU A 44 3.61 15.11 -10.67
CA LEU A 44 3.87 15.52 -9.29
C LEU A 44 5.36 15.78 -9.04
N ARG A 45 6.26 14.98 -9.64
CA ARG A 45 7.70 15.15 -9.52
C ARG A 45 8.21 16.37 -10.29
N ASP A 46 7.79 16.51 -11.55
CA ASP A 46 8.45 17.40 -12.53
C ASP A 46 7.81 18.80 -12.62
N HIS A 47 6.55 18.96 -12.22
CA HIS A 47 5.87 20.26 -12.28
C HIS A 47 6.47 21.23 -11.25
N GLU A 48 6.89 22.42 -11.69
CA GLU A 48 7.61 23.39 -10.89
C GLU A 48 6.84 23.93 -9.66
N ASP A 49 5.50 23.97 -9.72
CA ASP A 49 4.66 24.39 -8.61
C ASP A 49 4.39 23.26 -7.59
N LEU A 50 4.66 22.01 -7.94
CA LEU A 50 4.44 20.84 -7.10
C LEU A 50 5.76 20.28 -6.57
N HIS A 51 6.66 19.91 -7.46
CA HIS A 51 8.02 19.48 -7.19
C HIS A 51 8.14 18.45 -6.05
N PHE A 52 7.36 17.36 -6.15
CA PHE A 52 7.41 16.26 -5.19
C PHE A 52 8.53 15.30 -5.59
N GLU A 53 9.77 15.70 -5.33
CA GLU A 53 10.98 15.00 -5.75
C GLU A 53 11.32 13.76 -4.94
N SER A 54 10.69 13.58 -3.79
CA SER A 54 11.00 12.46 -2.89
C SER A 54 9.80 11.56 -2.63
N LEU A 55 9.92 10.27 -2.97
CA LEU A 55 9.04 9.23 -2.48
C LEU A 55 9.61 8.72 -1.15
N VAL A 56 8.89 8.98 -0.08
CA VAL A 56 9.30 8.66 1.30
C VAL A 56 8.88 7.25 1.68
N ASP A 57 7.71 6.83 1.21
CA ASP A 57 7.14 5.53 1.51
C ASP A 57 6.17 5.08 0.42
N LEU A 58 6.04 3.77 0.22
CA LEU A 58 4.99 3.13 -0.56
C LEU A 58 4.58 1.85 0.14
N CYS A 59 3.31 1.70 0.44
CA CYS A 59 2.78 0.49 1.08
C CYS A 59 1.54 -0.05 0.36
N GLY A 60 1.33 -1.36 0.47
CA GLY A 60 0.07 -2.01 0.09
C GLY A 60 -0.99 -1.83 1.18
N VAL A 61 -2.26 -1.87 0.78
CA VAL A 61 -3.41 -1.86 1.71
C VAL A 61 -4.46 -2.83 1.21
N ASP A 62 -4.99 -3.66 2.13
CA ASP A 62 -6.14 -4.53 1.90
C ASP A 62 -7.37 -3.94 2.59
N TYR A 63 -8.39 -3.58 1.82
CA TYR A 63 -9.63 -2.95 2.28
C TYR A 63 -10.76 -3.94 2.59
N SER A 64 -10.56 -5.26 2.44
CA SER A 64 -11.62 -6.27 2.58
C SER A 64 -12.39 -6.18 3.91
N THR A 65 -11.73 -5.81 5.01
CA THR A 65 -12.37 -5.65 6.33
C THR A 65 -12.64 -4.19 6.72
N TYR A 66 -12.39 -3.24 5.81
CA TYR A 66 -12.58 -1.82 6.10
C TYR A 66 -14.06 -1.49 6.32
N LYS A 67 -14.35 -0.57 7.25
CA LYS A 67 -15.72 -0.20 7.67
C LYS A 67 -16.58 -1.41 8.10
N ASN A 68 -15.99 -2.38 8.81
CA ASN A 68 -16.67 -3.62 9.23
C ASN A 68 -17.27 -4.37 8.03
N GLU A 69 -16.47 -4.58 6.98
CA GLU A 69 -16.84 -5.30 5.75
C GLU A 69 -17.92 -4.61 4.89
N LYS A 70 -18.19 -3.32 5.13
CA LYS A 70 -19.13 -2.52 4.33
C LYS A 70 -18.46 -1.80 3.15
N TRP A 71 -17.16 -2.03 2.94
CA TRP A 71 -16.44 -1.45 1.81
C TRP A 71 -16.96 -2.05 0.48
N GLN A 72 -17.24 -1.20 -0.50
CA GLN A 72 -17.78 -1.57 -1.81
C GLN A 72 -16.90 -1.01 -2.95
N GLY A 73 -15.61 -0.93 -2.75
CA GLY A 73 -14.63 -0.53 -3.76
C GLY A 73 -13.65 -1.66 -4.03
N GLU A 74 -12.62 -1.35 -4.79
CA GLU A 74 -11.50 -2.26 -5.04
C GLU A 74 -10.85 -2.69 -3.72
N ARG A 75 -10.42 -3.93 -3.64
CA ARG A 75 -9.88 -4.53 -2.43
C ARG A 75 -8.47 -4.01 -2.13
N PHE A 76 -7.61 -3.96 -3.14
CA PHE A 76 -6.21 -3.61 -2.97
C PHE A 76 -5.87 -2.23 -3.51
N ALA A 77 -5.01 -1.53 -2.78
CA ALA A 77 -4.43 -0.28 -3.22
C ALA A 77 -2.94 -0.21 -2.87
N ALA A 78 -2.16 0.44 -3.73
CA ALA A 78 -0.84 0.92 -3.36
C ALA A 78 -0.95 2.40 -2.98
N VAL A 79 -0.30 2.76 -1.86
CA VAL A 79 -0.36 4.10 -1.28
C VAL A 79 1.04 4.65 -1.18
N SER A 80 1.33 5.70 -1.94
CA SER A 80 2.62 6.39 -1.97
C SER A 80 2.57 7.69 -1.18
N GLN A 81 3.60 7.96 -0.39
CA GLN A 81 3.79 9.20 0.33
C GLN A 81 4.90 10.01 -0.35
N LEU A 82 4.57 11.18 -0.85
CA LEU A 82 5.52 12.06 -1.54
C LEU A 82 5.77 13.32 -0.74
N VAL A 83 7.00 13.81 -0.83
CA VAL A 83 7.45 15.04 -0.18
C VAL A 83 8.08 15.96 -1.21
N SER A 84 7.68 17.23 -1.18
CA SER A 84 8.39 18.33 -1.79
C SER A 84 9.24 19.01 -0.73
N VAL A 85 10.55 18.86 -0.82
CA VAL A 85 11.50 19.54 0.07
C VAL A 85 11.52 21.03 -0.26
N LYS A 86 11.45 21.37 -1.55
CA LYS A 86 11.43 22.74 -2.05
C LYS A 86 10.28 23.55 -1.47
N HIS A 87 9.08 22.97 -1.43
CA HIS A 87 7.85 23.65 -0.98
C HIS A 87 7.46 23.30 0.46
N ASN A 88 8.18 22.37 1.10
CA ASN A 88 7.86 21.82 2.43
C ASN A 88 6.40 21.34 2.50
N GLN A 89 6.03 20.48 1.57
CA GLN A 89 4.68 19.94 1.42
C GLN A 89 4.71 18.42 1.31
N ARG A 90 3.57 17.80 1.64
CA ARG A 90 3.35 16.36 1.51
C ARG A 90 2.05 16.09 0.76
N VAL A 91 2.05 14.99 0.03
CA VAL A 91 0.86 14.47 -0.65
C VAL A 91 0.87 12.95 -0.62
N ARG A 92 -0.30 12.38 -0.48
CA ARG A 92 -0.53 10.93 -0.61
C ARG A 92 -1.13 10.64 -1.97
N VAL A 93 -0.60 9.64 -2.66
CA VAL A 93 -1.21 9.10 -3.89
C VAL A 93 -1.67 7.69 -3.60
N ARG A 94 -2.93 7.40 -3.90
CA ARG A 94 -3.54 6.08 -3.79
C ARG A 94 -3.95 5.60 -5.17
N VAL A 95 -3.35 4.51 -5.62
CA VAL A 95 -3.72 3.82 -6.84
C VAL A 95 -4.45 2.54 -6.50
N TRP A 96 -5.61 2.33 -7.11
CA TRP A 96 -6.43 1.15 -6.91
C TRP A 96 -6.07 0.05 -7.90
N ALA A 97 -5.91 -1.19 -7.42
CA ALA A 97 -5.78 -2.36 -8.29
C ALA A 97 -7.19 -2.84 -8.65
N GLN A 98 -7.48 -2.97 -9.96
CA GLN A 98 -8.84 -3.25 -10.46
C GLN A 98 -9.27 -4.71 -10.29
N ASP A 99 -8.33 -5.64 -10.12
CA ASP A 99 -8.60 -7.07 -10.01
C ASP A 99 -8.14 -7.57 -8.64
N ASP A 100 -9.04 -8.21 -7.91
CA ASP A 100 -8.76 -8.74 -6.56
C ASP A 100 -7.96 -10.05 -6.59
N ASP A 101 -8.07 -10.83 -7.68
CA ASP A 101 -7.33 -12.08 -7.85
C ASP A 101 -5.91 -11.81 -8.36
N LEU A 102 -5.75 -10.84 -9.24
CA LEU A 102 -4.47 -10.43 -9.82
C LEU A 102 -4.30 -8.90 -9.71
N PRO A 103 -4.04 -8.36 -8.51
CA PRO A 103 -3.94 -6.92 -8.30
C PRO A 103 -2.69 -6.35 -8.98
N LEU A 104 -2.90 -5.67 -10.12
CA LEU A 104 -1.86 -5.07 -10.95
C LEU A 104 -1.82 -3.55 -10.77
N VAL A 105 -0.60 -3.02 -10.58
CA VAL A 105 -0.30 -1.59 -10.51
C VAL A 105 0.97 -1.31 -11.31
N PRO A 106 1.07 -0.23 -12.09
CA PRO A 106 2.32 0.12 -12.76
C PRO A 106 3.42 0.46 -11.76
N SER A 107 4.66 0.00 -12.01
CA SER A 107 5.83 0.33 -11.18
C SER A 107 6.27 1.78 -11.38
N VAL A 108 6.61 2.45 -10.29
CA VAL A 108 7.15 3.83 -10.31
C VAL A 108 8.67 3.89 -10.06
N VAL A 109 9.36 2.76 -10.10
CA VAL A 109 10.82 2.69 -9.89
C VAL A 109 11.58 3.59 -10.85
N ASN A 110 11.14 3.72 -12.12
CA ASN A 110 11.75 4.60 -13.10
C ASN A 110 11.50 6.10 -12.83
N ILE A 111 10.55 6.42 -11.96
CA ILE A 111 10.24 7.79 -11.54
C ILE A 111 10.94 8.10 -10.21
N TYR A 112 10.85 7.15 -9.26
CA TYR A 112 11.43 7.23 -7.92
C TYR A 112 12.21 5.95 -7.61
N ASN A 113 13.53 6.00 -7.66
CA ASN A 113 14.38 4.83 -7.41
C ASN A 113 14.17 4.20 -6.03
N SER A 114 13.72 4.98 -5.05
CA SER A 114 13.39 4.46 -3.71
C SER A 114 12.19 3.50 -3.70
N ALA A 115 11.36 3.52 -4.73
CA ALA A 115 10.19 2.63 -4.85
C ALA A 115 10.56 1.14 -4.97
N ASP A 116 11.76 0.81 -5.48
CA ASP A 116 12.20 -0.57 -5.73
C ASP A 116 11.89 -1.51 -4.54
N TRP A 117 12.38 -1.18 -3.36
CA TRP A 117 12.20 -2.05 -2.20
C TRP A 117 10.78 -1.96 -1.61
N TYR A 118 10.17 -0.80 -1.64
CA TYR A 118 8.79 -0.64 -1.17
C TYR A 118 7.78 -1.40 -2.02
N GLU A 119 7.95 -1.41 -3.35
CA GLU A 119 7.11 -2.19 -4.25
C GLU A 119 7.29 -3.69 -4.03
N ARG A 120 8.52 -4.16 -3.80
CA ARG A 120 8.81 -5.55 -3.43
C ARG A 120 8.18 -5.92 -2.09
N GLU A 121 8.18 -5.02 -1.10
CA GLU A 121 7.50 -5.24 0.18
C GLU A 121 5.98 -5.34 -0.01
N ALA A 122 5.37 -4.42 -0.76
CA ALA A 122 3.94 -4.45 -1.04
C ALA A 122 3.55 -5.72 -1.84
N PHE A 123 4.38 -6.16 -2.78
CA PHE A 123 4.22 -7.45 -3.45
C PHE A 123 4.30 -8.62 -2.47
N ASP A 124 5.32 -8.66 -1.62
CA ASP A 124 5.54 -9.77 -0.70
C ASP A 124 4.40 -9.88 0.33
N MET A 125 3.99 -8.75 0.91
CA MET A 125 3.01 -8.71 2.00
C MET A 125 1.56 -8.81 1.54
N TYR A 126 1.23 -8.27 0.36
CA TYR A 126 -0.16 -8.17 -0.13
C TYR A 126 -0.40 -8.90 -1.46
N GLY A 127 0.64 -9.25 -2.21
CA GLY A 127 0.54 -9.83 -3.53
C GLY A 127 0.15 -8.83 -4.62
N ILE A 128 0.38 -7.53 -4.40
CA ILE A 128 0.22 -6.51 -5.43
C ILE A 128 1.37 -6.64 -6.42
N ILE A 129 1.06 -6.86 -7.69
CA ILE A 129 2.06 -7.02 -8.75
C ILE A 129 2.35 -5.65 -9.36
N PHE A 130 3.61 -5.23 -9.31
CA PHE A 130 4.06 -3.99 -9.92
C PHE A 130 4.57 -4.27 -11.35
N ASN A 131 3.75 -3.91 -12.33
CA ASN A 131 4.09 -4.14 -13.74
C ASN A 131 5.31 -3.29 -14.14
N GLU A 132 6.22 -3.89 -14.91
CA GLU A 132 7.50 -3.29 -15.33
C GLU A 132 8.50 -3.01 -14.20
N HIS A 133 8.30 -3.60 -13.01
CA HIS A 133 9.33 -3.57 -11.98
C HIS A 133 10.54 -4.42 -12.42
N PRO A 134 11.79 -3.91 -12.31
CA PRO A 134 12.95 -4.58 -12.87
C PRO A 134 13.32 -5.91 -12.18
N ASP A 135 12.98 -6.08 -10.89
CA ASP A 135 13.33 -7.26 -10.09
C ASP A 135 12.27 -7.52 -9.00
N LEU A 136 11.03 -7.82 -9.42
CA LEU A 136 9.92 -8.07 -8.49
C LEU A 136 10.04 -9.47 -7.87
N ARG A 137 10.56 -9.53 -6.66
CA ARG A 137 10.72 -10.76 -5.86
C ARG A 137 10.48 -10.48 -4.39
N ARG A 138 10.20 -11.51 -3.60
CA ARG A 138 10.01 -11.39 -2.16
C ARG A 138 11.23 -10.76 -1.47
N ILE A 139 11.00 -10.04 -0.38
CA ILE A 139 12.03 -9.31 0.36
C ILE A 139 12.01 -9.61 1.87
N LEU A 140 10.86 -9.86 2.45
CA LEU A 140 10.68 -10.09 3.89
C LEU A 140 10.40 -11.54 4.23
N THR A 141 9.64 -12.25 3.39
CA THR A 141 9.33 -13.66 3.63
C THR A 141 10.36 -14.59 3.00
N ASP A 142 10.41 -15.85 3.47
CA ASP A 142 11.28 -16.90 2.92
C ASP A 142 10.95 -17.22 1.47
N TYR A 143 11.89 -17.81 0.74
CA TYR A 143 11.67 -18.31 -0.63
C TYR A 143 10.58 -19.38 -0.73
N GLY A 144 10.36 -20.15 0.33
CA GLY A 144 9.32 -21.17 0.41
C GLY A 144 8.01 -20.72 1.02
N PHE A 145 7.88 -19.44 1.39
CA PHE A 145 6.67 -18.91 2.02
C PHE A 145 5.50 -18.91 1.03
N VAL A 146 4.36 -19.44 1.48
CA VAL A 146 3.14 -19.52 0.66
C VAL A 146 2.10 -18.52 1.19
N GLY A 147 1.64 -17.64 0.32
CA GLY A 147 0.65 -16.61 0.61
C GLY A 147 1.25 -15.22 0.85
N HIS A 148 0.42 -14.31 1.36
CA HIS A 148 0.74 -12.91 1.60
C HIS A 148 0.27 -12.52 3.00
N PRO A 149 1.20 -12.36 3.97
CA PRO A 149 0.85 -12.36 5.39
C PRO A 149 0.07 -11.13 5.88
N PHE A 150 0.03 -10.03 5.11
CA PHE A 150 -0.74 -8.85 5.49
C PHE A 150 -2.13 -8.78 4.87
N ARG A 151 -2.48 -9.72 4.00
CA ARG A 151 -3.88 -9.87 3.57
C ARG A 151 -4.76 -10.17 4.77
N LYS A 152 -5.94 -9.56 4.83
CA LYS A 152 -6.86 -9.69 5.96
C LYS A 152 -7.45 -11.10 6.12
N ASP A 153 -7.44 -11.88 5.06
CA ASP A 153 -7.84 -13.29 5.02
C ASP A 153 -6.68 -14.26 5.35
N PHE A 154 -5.46 -13.77 5.53
CA PHE A 154 -4.33 -14.59 5.96
C PHE A 154 -4.35 -14.75 7.49
N PRO A 155 -4.26 -16.00 8.03
CA PRO A 155 -4.31 -16.23 9.47
C PRO A 155 -3.08 -15.65 10.18
N VAL A 156 -3.28 -15.03 11.34
CA VAL A 156 -2.22 -14.39 12.13
C VAL A 156 -1.09 -15.36 12.50
N SER A 157 -1.43 -16.62 12.81
CA SER A 157 -0.47 -17.67 13.13
C SER A 157 0.18 -18.33 11.91
N GLY A 158 -0.26 -17.97 10.68
CA GLY A 158 0.17 -18.63 9.45
C GLY A 158 -0.42 -20.04 9.28
N TYR A 159 0.03 -20.76 8.28
CA TYR A 159 -0.38 -22.15 8.00
C TYR A 159 0.68 -23.18 8.42
N VAL A 160 1.93 -22.76 8.47
CA VAL A 160 3.09 -23.60 8.81
C VAL A 160 3.96 -22.90 9.82
N GLU A 161 4.63 -23.70 10.64
CA GLU A 161 5.65 -23.24 11.59
C GLU A 161 6.97 -23.99 11.34
N MET A 162 8.08 -23.36 11.69
CA MET A 162 9.38 -24.00 11.66
C MET A 162 9.70 -24.61 13.01
N ARG A 163 10.14 -25.88 13.01
CA ARG A 163 10.58 -26.58 14.21
C ARG A 163 11.89 -27.32 13.95
N TYR A 164 12.75 -27.33 14.96
CA TYR A 164 13.93 -28.17 14.91
C TYR A 164 13.54 -29.64 15.22
N ASP A 165 13.87 -30.55 14.31
CA ASP A 165 13.71 -31.98 14.50
C ASP A 165 15.04 -32.59 15.00
N GLU A 166 15.03 -33.13 16.22
CA GLU A 166 16.21 -33.70 16.85
C GLU A 166 16.66 -35.02 16.20
N THR A 167 15.73 -35.74 15.57
CA THR A 167 16.01 -37.01 14.90
C THR A 167 16.69 -36.77 13.55
N GLU A 168 16.13 -35.85 12.77
CA GLU A 168 16.69 -35.46 11.47
C GLU A 168 17.83 -34.43 11.59
N LYS A 169 18.02 -33.85 12.78
CA LYS A 169 19.03 -32.80 13.08
C LYS A 169 18.95 -31.61 12.13
N ARG A 170 17.75 -31.22 11.75
CA ARG A 170 17.49 -30.08 10.85
C ARG A 170 16.18 -29.36 11.22
N VAL A 171 16.03 -28.15 10.69
CA VAL A 171 14.77 -27.41 10.75
C VAL A 171 13.81 -28.00 9.71
N ILE A 172 12.59 -28.32 10.14
CA ILE A 172 11.50 -28.80 9.30
C ILE A 172 10.33 -27.83 9.35
N TYR A 173 9.52 -27.84 8.30
CA TYR A 173 8.23 -27.18 8.28
C TYR A 173 7.14 -28.18 8.66
N GLN A 174 6.25 -27.75 9.58
CA GLN A 174 5.10 -28.54 9.97
C GLN A 174 3.83 -27.65 9.99
N PRO A 175 2.62 -28.21 9.94
CA PRO A 175 1.40 -27.45 10.16
C PRO A 175 1.45 -26.72 11.51
N VAL A 176 0.94 -25.47 11.54
CA VAL A 176 0.93 -24.67 12.76
C VAL A 176 0.13 -25.35 13.87
N THR A 177 0.70 -25.40 15.06
CA THR A 177 0.06 -25.97 16.26
C THR A 177 -0.37 -24.89 17.25
N ILE A 178 -0.08 -23.62 16.98
CA ILE A 178 -0.41 -22.49 17.84
C ILE A 178 -1.92 -22.21 17.77
N GLU A 179 -2.61 -22.34 18.90
CA GLU A 179 -3.99 -21.91 19.01
C GLU A 179 -4.08 -20.37 19.09
N PRO A 180 -4.85 -19.70 18.20
CA PRO A 180 -5.06 -18.27 18.30
C PRO A 180 -5.73 -17.90 19.63
N ARG A 181 -5.15 -16.95 20.37
CA ARG A 181 -5.76 -16.41 21.58
C ARG A 181 -6.39 -15.06 21.29
N GLU A 182 -7.69 -14.96 21.32
CA GLU A 182 -8.36 -13.65 21.44
C GLU A 182 -8.37 -13.24 22.92
N ILE A 183 -7.42 -12.40 23.32
CA ILE A 183 -7.30 -11.91 24.70
C ILE A 183 -8.22 -10.71 24.94
N THR A 184 -8.56 -9.97 23.89
CA THR A 184 -9.40 -8.78 23.96
C THR A 184 -10.63 -8.95 23.07
N PRO A 185 -11.85 -8.80 23.62
CA PRO A 185 -13.04 -8.79 22.79
C PRO A 185 -12.96 -7.63 21.80
N ARG A 186 -13.34 -7.88 20.54
CA ARG A 186 -13.41 -6.85 19.51
C ARG A 186 -14.43 -5.80 19.92
N VAL A 187 -13.98 -4.64 20.37
CA VAL A 187 -14.87 -3.51 20.67
C VAL A 187 -15.16 -2.79 19.35
N VAL A 188 -16.41 -2.90 18.89
CA VAL A 188 -16.88 -2.07 17.77
C VAL A 188 -17.08 -0.66 18.33
N ARG A 189 -16.26 0.30 17.89
CA ARG A 189 -16.47 1.71 18.24
C ARG A 189 -17.67 2.23 17.46
N GLU A 190 -18.61 2.84 18.16
CA GLU A 190 -19.72 3.56 17.52
C GLU A 190 -19.15 4.78 16.75
N GLU A 191 -19.85 5.19 15.66
CA GLU A 191 -19.37 6.23 14.74
C GLU A 191 -19.08 7.60 15.40
N ASN A 192 -19.60 7.84 16.59
CA ASN A 192 -19.44 9.10 17.32
C ASN A 192 -18.68 8.98 18.65
N TYR A 193 -17.88 7.93 18.83
CA TYR A 193 -17.11 7.76 20.05
C TYR A 193 -15.90 8.71 20.07
N GLY A 194 -15.97 9.75 20.89
CA GLY A 194 -14.91 10.74 21.07
C GLY A 194 -15.10 12.02 20.25
N GLY A 195 -16.36 12.34 19.88
CA GLY A 195 -16.74 13.58 19.19
C GLY A 195 -16.42 14.88 19.91
#